data_2c941f1e61c559b58842e618293d7402
#
_entry.id   2c941f1e61c559b58842e618293d7402
#
_cell.length_a   1.000
_cell.length_b   1.000
_cell.length_c   1.000
_cell.angle_alpha   90.00
_cell.angle_beta   90.00
_cell.angle_gamma   90.00
#
_symmetry.space_group_name_H-M   'P 1'
#
loop_
_entity.id
_entity.type
_entity.pdbx_description
1 polymer ?
#
loop_
_entity_poly.entity_id
_entity_poly.type
_entity_poly.pdbx_seq_one_letter_code
_entity_poly.pdbx_strand_id
1 'polypeptide(L)'
;MDLLTIHFENFINKNKNIFIGKNIAVAISDGADSLALAIVSNKFKHKYNYKLIAFTVDHQLRKDSAEEAIQVKNLMNILDIDHHTLIWDKEKPSTKIQESARIARYDLLCEACNKYKCDGILLGHHADDQVETFIIRLEANSGLDGLSCMQEKTKLLTSYGQLNLIRPLLNLKKKALIKACNKNNIAWVEDPSNLDTKYSRTKTRKLLINSDLFDSFDKSINLFSKLKLSIDRVIYNNIKDSIKFNEAGICEVSLEDFKKLPNIFQKKLLNNLIRIIGGKKYPRKSSIINRALEKITSLENKNTTIGGAYIIIKKDYIFMSRQLDNSIKEKKLINNKNSWDRRFIVCNHTNNKNITIGPLGEKDYLLMIKLNKIQKPSINFNAIKTIPTIRILEEIISIPHLLYWKSNFWKKNIEICHIEHILLKTYKNISIY
;
A
#
# COMPACT_ATOMS: atom_id res chain seq x y z
N MET A 1 -15.17 7.53 31.42
CA MET A 1 -14.52 7.61 30.08
C MET A 1 -15.58 7.44 29.00
N ASP A 2 -15.49 8.17 27.88
CA ASP A 2 -16.39 7.95 26.75
C ASP A 2 -15.96 6.73 25.93
N LEU A 3 -16.87 6.23 25.08
CA LEU A 3 -16.66 5.03 24.27
C LEU A 3 -15.42 5.15 23.35
N LEU A 4 -15.18 6.33 22.73
CA LEU A 4 -14.02 6.57 21.88
C LEU A 4 -12.71 6.41 22.67
N THR A 5 -12.64 7.00 23.85
CA THR A 5 -11.44 6.94 24.71
C THR A 5 -11.13 5.50 25.12
N ILE A 6 -12.13 4.74 25.59
CA ILE A 6 -11.95 3.33 25.98
C ILE A 6 -11.49 2.49 24.78
N HIS A 7 -12.14 2.67 23.64
CA HIS A 7 -11.84 1.92 22.43
C HIS A 7 -10.40 2.18 21.95
N PHE A 8 -10.00 3.45 21.89
CA PHE A 8 -8.66 3.83 21.43
C PHE A 8 -7.56 3.34 22.37
N GLU A 9 -7.79 3.40 23.68
CA GLU A 9 -6.85 2.86 24.66
C GLU A 9 -6.70 1.33 24.51
N ASN A 10 -7.79 0.60 24.32
CA ASN A 10 -7.75 -0.83 24.05
C ASN A 10 -7.00 -1.13 22.75
N PHE A 11 -7.15 -0.27 21.72
CA PHE A 11 -6.40 -0.39 20.48
C PHE A 11 -4.90 -0.21 20.71
N ILE A 12 -4.48 0.80 21.47
CA ILE A 12 -3.06 0.99 21.82
C ILE A 12 -2.52 -0.22 22.60
N ASN A 13 -3.26 -0.70 23.59
CA ASN A 13 -2.83 -1.84 24.43
C ASN A 13 -2.59 -3.12 23.59
N LYS A 14 -3.40 -3.36 22.56
CA LYS A 14 -3.19 -4.45 21.60
C LYS A 14 -2.02 -4.19 20.62
N ASN A 15 -1.58 -2.94 20.49
CA ASN A 15 -0.64 -2.51 19.46
C ASN A 15 0.52 -1.68 20.04
N LYS A 16 0.97 -1.97 21.25
CA LYS A 16 2.01 -1.20 21.98
C LYS A 16 3.27 -0.97 21.16
N ASN A 17 3.70 -1.96 20.39
CA ASN A 17 4.88 -1.89 19.52
C ASN A 17 4.79 -0.83 18.41
N ILE A 18 3.57 -0.36 18.07
CA ILE A 18 3.37 0.70 17.08
C ILE A 18 3.52 2.08 17.71
N PHE A 19 3.16 2.21 18.99
CA PHE A 19 3.06 3.52 19.65
C PHE A 19 4.27 3.84 20.53
N ILE A 20 4.65 2.94 21.43
CA ILE A 20 5.63 3.24 22.49
C ILE A 20 6.99 3.63 21.90
N GLY A 21 7.48 4.82 22.26
CA GLY A 21 8.76 5.36 21.81
C GLY A 21 8.81 5.73 20.31
N LYS A 22 7.65 5.89 19.66
CA LYS A 22 7.53 6.10 18.22
C LYS A 22 7.05 7.50 17.87
N ASN A 23 7.34 7.94 16.65
CA ASN A 23 6.69 9.09 16.03
C ASN A 23 5.49 8.57 15.25
N ILE A 24 4.30 9.04 15.59
CA ILE A 24 3.04 8.65 14.94
C ILE A 24 2.45 9.87 14.25
N ALA A 25 2.15 9.71 12.98
CA ALA A 25 1.42 10.71 12.22
C ALA A 25 -0.10 10.54 12.38
N VAL A 26 -0.85 11.64 12.26
CA VAL A 26 -2.30 11.61 12.10
C VAL A 26 -2.69 12.45 10.90
N ALA A 27 -3.50 11.89 9.99
CA ALA A 27 -4.03 12.62 8.84
C ALA A 27 -5.29 13.38 9.26
N ILE A 28 -5.25 14.70 9.16
CA ILE A 28 -6.32 15.59 9.62
C ILE A 28 -6.96 16.30 8.42
N SER A 29 -8.25 16.45 8.49
CA SER A 29 -9.08 17.40 7.75
C SER A 29 -9.97 18.14 8.75
N ASP A 30 -10.79 19.04 8.26
CA ASP A 30 -11.80 19.77 9.03
C ASP A 30 -13.01 18.92 9.46
N GLY A 31 -13.08 17.65 9.00
CA GLY A 31 -14.17 16.73 9.32
C GLY A 31 -14.08 16.10 10.72
N ALA A 32 -15.26 15.86 11.33
CA ALA A 32 -15.40 15.32 12.68
C ALA A 32 -14.58 14.06 12.96
N ASP A 33 -14.46 13.16 11.97
CA ASP A 33 -13.83 11.85 12.15
C ASP A 33 -12.31 11.98 12.41
N SER A 34 -11.63 12.83 11.64
CA SER A 34 -10.22 13.08 11.80
C SER A 34 -9.90 13.91 13.04
N LEU A 35 -10.80 14.85 13.40
CA LEU A 35 -10.65 15.67 14.60
C LEU A 35 -10.85 14.83 15.87
N ALA A 36 -11.88 13.97 15.90
CA ALA A 36 -12.07 13.02 17.00
C ALA A 36 -10.84 12.11 17.20
N LEU A 37 -10.24 11.66 16.10
CA LEU A 37 -9.01 10.86 16.14
C LEU A 37 -7.84 11.67 16.71
N ALA A 38 -7.66 12.93 16.30
CA ALA A 38 -6.60 13.81 16.85
C ALA A 38 -6.75 13.99 18.35
N ILE A 39 -7.98 14.31 18.82
CA ILE A 39 -8.29 14.52 20.24
C ILE A 39 -7.91 13.29 21.07
N VAL A 40 -8.41 12.13 20.66
CA VAL A 40 -8.17 10.90 21.43
C VAL A 40 -6.71 10.47 21.36
N SER A 41 -6.05 10.65 20.22
CA SER A 41 -4.61 10.35 20.09
C SER A 41 -3.77 11.26 20.96
N ASN A 42 -4.08 12.56 21.00
CA ASN A 42 -3.36 13.54 21.84
C ASN A 42 -3.48 13.21 23.34
N LYS A 43 -4.65 12.79 23.79
CA LYS A 43 -4.90 12.41 25.18
C LYS A 43 -3.96 11.33 25.69
N PHE A 44 -3.53 10.41 24.83
CA PHE A 44 -2.72 9.25 25.21
C PHE A 44 -1.22 9.41 24.90
N LYS A 45 -0.78 10.49 24.23
CA LYS A 45 0.60 10.68 23.81
C LYS A 45 1.62 10.56 24.96
N HIS A 46 1.31 11.17 26.11
CA HIS A 46 2.19 11.11 27.27
C HIS A 46 2.13 9.74 27.99
N LYS A 47 0.92 9.18 28.15
CA LYS A 47 0.74 7.89 28.84
C LYS A 47 1.50 6.75 28.17
N TYR A 48 1.55 6.75 26.83
CA TYR A 48 2.20 5.69 26.04
C TYR A 48 3.51 6.15 25.39
N ASN A 49 4.03 7.30 25.79
CA ASN A 49 5.31 7.84 25.33
C ASN A 49 5.50 7.78 23.80
N TYR A 50 4.61 8.45 23.04
CA TYR A 50 4.77 8.63 21.59
C TYR A 50 4.66 10.10 21.21
N LYS A 51 5.38 10.50 20.15
CA LYS A 51 5.22 11.82 19.56
C LYS A 51 4.11 11.78 18.52
N LEU A 52 3.13 12.71 18.61
CA LEU A 52 2.05 12.84 17.65
C LEU A 52 2.34 14.03 16.71
N ILE A 53 2.24 13.82 15.39
CA ILE A 53 2.44 14.84 14.36
C ILE A 53 1.23 14.82 13.43
N ALA A 54 0.58 15.96 13.23
CA ALA A 54 -0.58 16.09 12.37
C ALA A 54 -0.20 16.55 10.96
N PHE A 55 -0.80 15.93 9.94
CA PHE A 55 -0.64 16.32 8.54
C PHE A 55 -2.00 16.60 7.90
N THR A 56 -2.15 17.78 7.30
CA THR A 56 -3.28 18.13 6.44
C THR A 56 -2.81 18.20 5.00
N VAL A 57 -3.55 17.59 4.07
CA VAL A 57 -3.25 17.69 2.64
C VAL A 57 -4.19 18.68 1.99
N ASP A 58 -3.64 19.80 1.56
CA ASP A 58 -4.33 20.77 0.71
C ASP A 58 -4.17 20.35 -0.77
N HIS A 59 -5.29 19.96 -1.36
CA HIS A 59 -5.34 19.53 -2.76
C HIS A 59 -5.40 20.71 -3.73
N GLN A 60 -5.66 21.93 -3.26
CA GLN A 60 -5.86 23.14 -4.07
C GLN A 60 -6.92 22.93 -5.19
N LEU A 61 -7.99 22.18 -4.89
CA LEU A 61 -9.08 21.91 -5.83
C LEU A 61 -10.27 22.86 -5.65
N ARG A 62 -10.35 23.53 -4.49
CA ARG A 62 -11.38 24.51 -4.13
C ARG A 62 -10.72 25.81 -3.67
N LYS A 63 -11.39 26.94 -3.84
CA LYS A 63 -10.85 28.26 -3.43
C LYS A 63 -10.62 28.33 -1.92
N ASP A 64 -11.49 27.71 -1.15
CA ASP A 64 -11.50 27.79 0.31
C ASP A 64 -10.56 26.78 0.99
N SER A 65 -9.88 25.90 0.21
CA SER A 65 -9.04 24.82 0.76
C SER A 65 -7.87 25.34 1.61
N ALA A 66 -7.34 26.52 1.27
CA ALA A 66 -6.27 27.15 2.04
C ALA A 66 -6.78 27.66 3.40
N GLU A 67 -7.98 28.23 3.46
CA GLU A 67 -8.61 28.70 4.68
C GLU A 67 -8.96 27.53 5.61
N GLU A 68 -9.52 26.43 5.04
CA GLU A 68 -9.77 25.19 5.77
C GLU A 68 -8.47 24.66 6.42
N ALA A 69 -7.34 24.67 5.69
CA ALA A 69 -6.06 24.23 6.21
C ALA A 69 -5.53 25.14 7.35
N ILE A 70 -5.77 26.45 7.28
CA ILE A 70 -5.42 27.41 8.34
C ILE A 70 -6.27 27.14 9.59
N GLN A 71 -7.58 26.91 9.45
CA GLN A 71 -8.46 26.59 10.58
C GLN A 71 -8.01 25.33 11.30
N VAL A 72 -7.68 24.26 10.54
CA VAL A 72 -7.13 23.02 11.09
C VAL A 72 -5.81 23.28 11.81
N LYS A 73 -4.91 24.10 11.26
CA LYS A 73 -3.65 24.45 11.90
C LYS A 73 -3.88 25.15 13.25
N ASN A 74 -4.80 26.11 13.31
CA ASN A 74 -5.13 26.81 14.55
C ASN A 74 -5.67 25.86 15.61
N LEU A 75 -6.54 24.91 15.20
CA LEU A 75 -7.08 23.92 16.12
C LEU A 75 -5.99 22.95 16.62
N MET A 76 -5.05 22.53 15.77
CA MET A 76 -3.93 21.68 16.20
C MET A 76 -3.01 22.41 17.17
N ASN A 77 -2.80 23.73 17.00
CA ASN A 77 -2.06 24.55 17.96
C ASN A 77 -2.75 24.58 19.33
N ILE A 78 -4.09 24.75 19.37
CA ILE A 78 -4.87 24.72 20.63
C ILE A 78 -4.72 23.35 21.33
N LEU A 79 -4.64 22.27 20.55
CA LEU A 79 -4.49 20.90 21.07
C LEU A 79 -3.02 20.55 21.41
N ASP A 80 -2.08 21.45 21.25
CA ASP A 80 -0.63 21.18 21.42
C ASP A 80 -0.16 19.98 20.58
N ILE A 81 -0.52 19.99 19.29
CA ILE A 81 -0.11 18.99 18.31
C ILE A 81 0.70 19.67 17.21
N ASP A 82 1.94 19.19 16.98
CA ASP A 82 2.78 19.64 15.87
C ASP A 82 2.08 19.38 14.53
N HIS A 83 1.88 20.43 13.70
CA HIS A 83 1.05 20.36 12.50
C HIS A 83 1.75 20.91 11.27
N HIS A 84 1.61 20.19 10.16
CA HIS A 84 2.13 20.60 8.85
C HIS A 84 1.08 20.45 7.75
N THR A 85 0.90 21.51 6.96
CA THR A 85 0.09 21.48 5.74
C THR A 85 0.95 21.02 4.57
N LEU A 86 0.49 20.01 3.84
CA LEU A 86 1.13 19.41 2.68
C LEU A 86 0.37 19.85 1.43
N ILE A 87 1.03 20.58 0.55
CA ILE A 87 0.40 21.18 -0.63
C ILE A 87 0.58 20.24 -1.85
N TRP A 88 -0.50 19.95 -2.57
CA TRP A 88 -0.42 19.30 -3.86
C TRP A 88 -0.23 20.37 -4.96
N ASP A 89 1.02 20.71 -5.23
CA ASP A 89 1.45 21.75 -6.17
C ASP A 89 1.59 21.32 -7.62
N LYS A 90 1.43 20.00 -7.89
CA LYS A 90 1.54 19.45 -9.24
C LYS A 90 0.33 19.82 -10.10
N GLU A 91 0.55 19.88 -11.42
CA GLU A 91 -0.51 20.04 -12.40
C GLU A 91 -1.66 19.05 -12.18
N LYS A 92 -2.90 19.57 -12.24
CA LYS A 92 -4.10 18.77 -11.97
C LYS A 92 -4.54 18.08 -13.27
N PRO A 93 -4.77 16.75 -13.23
CA PRO A 93 -5.25 16.05 -14.42
C PRO A 93 -6.68 16.48 -14.75
N SER A 94 -7.00 16.56 -16.04
CA SER A 94 -8.35 16.88 -16.54
C SER A 94 -9.37 15.76 -16.32
N THR A 95 -8.91 14.51 -16.14
CA THR A 95 -9.76 13.33 -15.93
C THR A 95 -9.35 12.58 -14.68
N LYS A 96 -10.27 11.80 -14.07
CA LYS A 96 -10.02 11.01 -12.87
C LYS A 96 -9.43 11.80 -11.71
N ILE A 97 -9.87 13.04 -11.54
CA ILE A 97 -9.34 13.99 -10.55
C ILE A 97 -9.34 13.36 -9.14
N GLN A 98 -10.43 12.69 -8.74
CA GLN A 98 -10.54 12.07 -7.41
C GLN A 98 -9.53 10.94 -7.19
N GLU A 99 -9.28 10.09 -8.20
CA GLU A 99 -8.28 9.03 -8.11
C GLU A 99 -6.87 9.64 -7.99
N SER A 100 -6.59 10.66 -8.79
CA SER A 100 -5.31 11.38 -8.78
C SER A 100 -5.08 12.13 -7.46
N ALA A 101 -6.09 12.82 -6.94
CA ALA A 101 -6.04 13.48 -5.63
C ALA A 101 -5.79 12.46 -4.50
N ARG A 102 -6.45 11.28 -4.56
CA ARG A 102 -6.18 10.21 -3.61
C ARG A 102 -4.75 9.68 -3.69
N ILE A 103 -4.19 9.54 -4.88
CA ILE A 103 -2.78 9.12 -5.07
C ILE A 103 -1.85 10.20 -4.50
N ALA A 104 -2.05 11.45 -4.88
CA ALA A 104 -1.27 12.58 -4.40
C ALA A 104 -1.31 12.71 -2.87
N ARG A 105 -2.49 12.54 -2.26
CA ARG A 105 -2.65 12.53 -0.80
C ARG A 105 -1.72 11.53 -0.13
N TYR A 106 -1.72 10.27 -0.58
CA TYR A 106 -0.89 9.27 0.06
C TYR A 106 0.59 9.42 -0.29
N ASP A 107 0.92 9.93 -1.45
CA ASP A 107 2.31 10.26 -1.82
C ASP A 107 2.86 11.35 -0.89
N LEU A 108 2.15 12.46 -0.71
CA LEU A 108 2.53 13.55 0.19
C LEU A 108 2.62 13.09 1.66
N LEU A 109 1.64 12.33 2.13
CA LEU A 109 1.67 11.78 3.49
C LEU A 109 2.86 10.84 3.70
N CYS A 110 3.22 10.02 2.70
CA CYS A 110 4.38 9.14 2.80
C CYS A 110 5.69 9.93 2.84
N GLU A 111 5.82 10.94 1.99
CA GLU A 111 6.98 11.85 1.97
C GLU A 111 7.15 12.54 3.31
N ALA A 112 6.06 13.11 3.86
CA ALA A 112 6.06 13.74 5.18
C ALA A 112 6.42 12.74 6.29
N CYS A 113 5.83 11.53 6.30
CA CYS A 113 6.18 10.50 7.27
C CYS A 113 7.66 10.12 7.20
N ASN A 114 8.24 10.03 6.01
CA ASN A 114 9.68 9.77 5.86
C ASN A 114 10.52 10.94 6.41
N LYS A 115 10.15 12.21 6.11
CA LYS A 115 10.83 13.42 6.57
C LYS A 115 10.83 13.52 8.10
N TYR A 116 9.69 13.28 8.72
CA TYR A 116 9.51 13.39 10.18
C TYR A 116 9.74 12.06 10.91
N LYS A 117 10.24 11.02 10.20
CA LYS A 117 10.54 9.68 10.75
C LYS A 117 9.36 9.05 11.48
N CYS A 118 8.15 9.19 10.92
CA CYS A 118 6.96 8.56 11.48
C CYS A 118 6.89 7.06 11.12
N ASP A 119 6.62 6.22 12.11
CA ASP A 119 6.50 4.76 11.94
C ASP A 119 5.18 4.34 11.27
N GLY A 120 4.15 5.19 11.32
CA GLY A 120 2.86 5.00 10.68
C GLY A 120 1.97 6.22 10.79
N ILE A 121 0.84 6.18 10.07
CA ILE A 121 -0.14 7.26 10.03
C ILE A 121 -1.53 6.77 10.43
N LEU A 122 -2.14 7.46 11.38
CA LEU A 122 -3.50 7.24 11.83
C LEU A 122 -4.50 7.88 10.85
N LEU A 123 -5.57 7.16 10.54
CA LEU A 123 -6.64 7.59 9.64
C LEU A 123 -7.99 7.47 10.34
N GLY A 124 -8.85 8.48 10.22
CA GLY A 124 -10.16 8.57 10.87
C GLY A 124 -11.27 7.71 10.25
N HIS A 125 -10.95 6.62 9.52
CA HIS A 125 -11.97 5.73 8.99
C HIS A 125 -12.69 4.98 10.12
N HIS A 126 -14.02 4.83 9.97
CA HIS A 126 -14.90 4.29 11.00
C HIS A 126 -15.86 3.22 10.44
N ALA A 127 -16.78 2.68 11.26
CA ALA A 127 -17.65 1.58 10.89
C ALA A 127 -18.59 1.92 9.71
N ASP A 128 -19.09 3.16 9.65
CA ASP A 128 -19.95 3.59 8.54
C ASP A 128 -19.20 3.57 7.21
N ASP A 129 -17.92 3.96 7.17
CA ASP A 129 -17.06 3.83 5.97
C ASP A 129 -16.85 2.38 5.55
N GLN A 130 -16.80 1.46 6.52
CA GLN A 130 -16.71 0.03 6.27
C GLN A 130 -17.95 -0.49 5.55
N VAL A 131 -19.14 -0.14 6.07
CA VAL A 131 -20.42 -0.56 5.49
C VAL A 131 -20.62 0.06 4.10
N GLU A 132 -20.30 1.34 3.91
CA GLU A 132 -20.30 1.98 2.58
C GLU A 132 -19.39 1.23 1.60
N THR A 133 -18.17 0.95 2.02
CA THR A 133 -17.21 0.21 1.20
C THR A 133 -17.71 -1.19 0.86
N PHE A 134 -18.34 -1.87 1.81
CA PHE A 134 -18.88 -3.21 1.61
C PHE A 134 -19.96 -3.23 0.54
N ILE A 135 -20.93 -2.31 0.61
CA ILE A 135 -22.03 -2.23 -0.37
C ILE A 135 -21.49 -1.95 -1.77
N ILE A 136 -20.57 -0.97 -1.92
CA ILE A 136 -19.92 -0.67 -3.20
C ILE A 136 -19.18 -1.90 -3.76
N ARG A 137 -18.54 -2.69 -2.89
CA ARG A 137 -17.81 -3.90 -3.29
C ARG A 137 -18.76 -5.04 -3.65
N LEU A 138 -19.87 -5.13 -2.96
CA LEU A 138 -20.92 -6.11 -3.24
C LEU A 138 -21.58 -5.83 -4.61
N GLU A 139 -21.96 -4.59 -4.88
CA GLU A 139 -22.47 -4.15 -6.18
C GLU A 139 -21.47 -4.40 -7.33
N ALA A 140 -20.17 -4.25 -7.07
CA ALA A 140 -19.12 -4.53 -8.03
C ALA A 140 -18.79 -6.04 -8.15
N ASN A 141 -19.57 -6.96 -7.58
CA ASN A 141 -19.32 -8.41 -7.54
C ASN A 141 -17.89 -8.75 -7.10
N SER A 142 -17.39 -8.07 -6.08
CA SER A 142 -16.05 -8.31 -5.55
C SER A 142 -15.98 -9.64 -4.81
N GLY A 143 -14.85 -10.35 -4.95
CA GLY A 143 -14.58 -11.55 -4.17
C GLY A 143 -14.18 -11.23 -2.71
N LEU A 144 -13.80 -12.27 -1.97
CA LEU A 144 -13.47 -12.22 -0.54
C LEU A 144 -12.50 -11.09 -0.16
N ASP A 145 -11.45 -10.85 -0.94
CA ASP A 145 -10.48 -9.78 -0.67
C ASP A 145 -11.10 -8.38 -0.75
N GLY A 146 -12.11 -8.18 -1.60
CA GLY A 146 -12.86 -6.95 -1.69
C GLY A 146 -13.88 -6.82 -0.55
N LEU A 147 -14.67 -7.87 -0.30
CA LEU A 147 -15.72 -7.89 0.70
C LEU A 147 -15.19 -7.84 2.14
N SER A 148 -13.93 -8.20 2.37
CA SER A 148 -13.26 -8.00 3.68
C SER A 148 -12.96 -6.53 4.00
N CYS A 149 -13.27 -5.60 3.12
CA CYS A 149 -13.17 -4.14 3.26
C CYS A 149 -11.80 -3.63 3.73
N MET A 150 -11.78 -2.58 4.57
CA MET A 150 -10.56 -2.02 5.12
C MET A 150 -10.09 -2.83 6.32
N GLN A 151 -8.78 -2.98 6.45
CA GLN A 151 -8.14 -3.60 7.61
C GLN A 151 -7.62 -2.52 8.56
N GLU A 152 -7.57 -2.83 9.87
CA GLU A 152 -7.01 -1.92 10.88
C GLU A 152 -5.61 -1.45 10.52
N LYS A 153 -4.79 -2.34 9.97
CA LYS A 153 -3.42 -2.06 9.54
C LYS A 153 -3.23 -2.45 8.09
N THR A 154 -2.68 -1.56 7.30
CA THR A 154 -2.42 -1.82 5.88
C THR A 154 -1.12 -1.14 5.48
N LYS A 155 -0.27 -1.83 4.74
CA LYS A 155 0.90 -1.24 4.09
C LYS A 155 0.52 -0.78 2.70
N LEU A 156 0.64 0.51 2.45
CA LEU A 156 0.37 1.11 1.14
C LEU A 156 1.69 1.47 0.46
N LEU A 157 1.87 0.99 -0.76
CA LEU A 157 2.99 1.40 -1.58
C LEU A 157 2.66 2.69 -2.32
N THR A 158 3.48 3.69 -2.11
CA THR A 158 3.42 5.03 -2.71
C THR A 158 4.64 5.29 -3.59
N SER A 159 4.73 6.47 -4.20
CA SER A 159 5.92 6.89 -4.96
C SER A 159 7.15 7.10 -4.08
N TYR A 160 6.96 7.38 -2.79
CA TYR A 160 8.01 7.67 -1.80
C TYR A 160 8.31 6.49 -0.87
N GLY A 161 7.93 5.27 -1.26
CA GLY A 161 8.14 4.07 -0.48
C GLY A 161 6.86 3.50 0.12
N GLN A 162 6.98 2.80 1.24
CA GLN A 162 5.87 2.11 1.89
C GLN A 162 5.35 2.92 3.09
N LEU A 163 4.05 3.20 3.12
CA LEU A 163 3.35 3.90 4.19
C LEU A 163 2.52 2.92 5.01
N ASN A 164 2.71 2.90 6.33
CA ASN A 164 1.91 2.11 7.25
C ASN A 164 0.64 2.89 7.61
N LEU A 165 -0.50 2.44 7.12
CA LEU A 165 -1.82 3.01 7.42
C LEU A 165 -2.42 2.29 8.63
N ILE A 166 -2.86 3.05 9.63
CA ILE A 166 -3.44 2.55 10.87
C ILE A 166 -4.83 3.18 11.03
N ARG A 167 -5.85 2.36 11.26
CA ARG A 167 -7.26 2.78 11.36
C ARG A 167 -7.85 2.30 12.69
N PRO A 168 -7.61 3.03 13.77
CA PRO A 168 -8.02 2.56 15.09
C PRO A 168 -9.53 2.65 15.35
N LEU A 169 -10.29 3.37 14.50
CA LEU A 169 -11.70 3.66 14.72
C LEU A 169 -12.66 2.80 13.88
N LEU A 170 -12.14 1.79 13.14
CA LEU A 170 -12.93 0.99 12.19
C LEU A 170 -14.17 0.31 12.80
N ASN A 171 -14.17 0.04 14.10
CA ASN A 171 -15.26 -0.62 14.80
C ASN A 171 -16.19 0.36 15.56
N LEU A 172 -15.98 1.67 15.39
CA LEU A 172 -16.81 2.70 16.00
C LEU A 172 -17.77 3.33 14.98
N LYS A 173 -19.03 3.51 15.34
CA LYS A 173 -19.99 4.25 14.52
C LYS A 173 -19.67 5.75 14.54
N LYS A 174 -19.91 6.46 13.43
CA LYS A 174 -19.67 7.91 13.27
C LYS A 174 -20.30 8.73 14.41
N LYS A 175 -21.46 8.35 14.89
CA LYS A 175 -22.16 9.00 16.02
C LYS A 175 -21.29 9.10 17.29
N ALA A 176 -20.42 8.12 17.56
CA ALA A 176 -19.52 8.17 18.71
C ALA A 176 -18.41 9.23 18.52
N LEU A 177 -17.93 9.43 17.28
CA LEU A 177 -16.92 10.42 16.94
C LEU A 177 -17.46 11.85 17.07
N ILE A 178 -18.67 12.10 16.53
CA ILE A 178 -19.40 13.36 16.66
C ILE A 178 -19.61 13.70 18.14
N LYS A 179 -20.05 12.72 18.94
CA LYS A 179 -20.24 12.93 20.39
C LYS A 179 -18.94 13.34 21.08
N ALA A 180 -17.80 12.81 20.67
CA ALA A 180 -16.51 13.17 21.22
C ALA A 180 -16.08 14.60 20.84
N CYS A 181 -16.33 15.05 19.60
CA CYS A 181 -16.10 16.44 19.18
C CYS A 181 -16.95 17.41 19.99
N ASN A 182 -18.25 17.14 20.12
CA ASN A 182 -19.19 17.98 20.91
C ASN A 182 -18.75 18.09 22.37
N LYS A 183 -18.32 16.98 22.98
CA LYS A 183 -17.86 16.99 24.38
C LYS A 183 -16.61 17.85 24.61
N ASN A 184 -15.79 18.00 23.59
CA ASN A 184 -14.57 18.80 23.63
C ASN A 184 -14.77 20.22 23.05
N ASN A 185 -16.01 20.62 22.76
CA ASN A 185 -16.37 21.91 22.17
C ASN A 185 -15.61 22.21 20.86
N ILE A 186 -15.34 21.19 20.04
CA ILE A 186 -14.66 21.32 18.78
C ILE A 186 -15.68 21.37 17.65
N ALA A 187 -15.73 22.51 16.96
CA ALA A 187 -16.50 22.66 15.74
C ALA A 187 -15.81 21.90 14.58
N TRP A 188 -16.60 21.35 13.69
CA TRP A 188 -16.13 20.72 12.44
C TRP A 188 -16.95 21.20 11.26
N VAL A 189 -16.41 21.07 10.06
CA VAL A 189 -17.11 21.38 8.82
C VAL A 189 -17.68 20.10 8.23
N GLU A 190 -18.92 20.11 7.80
CA GLU A 190 -19.49 19.03 6.99
C GLU A 190 -19.20 19.33 5.53
N ASP A 191 -18.37 18.49 4.89
CA ASP A 191 -18.01 18.64 3.46
C ASP A 191 -19.30 18.62 2.61
N PRO A 192 -19.62 19.68 1.86
CA PRO A 192 -20.79 19.75 0.99
C PRO A 192 -20.86 18.61 -0.05
N SER A 193 -19.71 18.06 -0.44
CA SER A 193 -19.65 16.91 -1.35
C SER A 193 -20.29 15.63 -0.77
N ASN A 194 -20.50 15.57 0.56
CA ASN A 194 -21.22 14.49 1.21
C ASN A 194 -22.70 14.47 0.85
N LEU A 195 -23.26 15.55 0.31
CA LEU A 195 -24.65 15.68 -0.11
C LEU A 195 -24.85 15.35 -1.60
N ASP A 196 -23.80 15.30 -2.41
CA ASP A 196 -23.90 15.07 -3.84
C ASP A 196 -24.19 13.59 -4.14
N THR A 197 -25.42 13.32 -4.59
CA THR A 197 -25.94 11.98 -4.93
C THR A 197 -25.33 11.36 -6.20
N LYS A 198 -24.52 12.09 -6.95
CA LYS A 198 -23.77 11.54 -8.09
C LYS A 198 -22.71 10.50 -7.66
N TYR A 199 -22.34 10.53 -6.39
CA TYR A 199 -21.37 9.57 -5.86
C TYR A 199 -22.07 8.36 -5.22
N SER A 200 -21.60 7.16 -5.51
CA SER A 200 -22.12 5.89 -4.99
C SER A 200 -22.21 5.86 -3.45
N ARG A 201 -21.29 6.54 -2.76
CA ARG A 201 -21.27 6.63 -1.30
C ARG A 201 -22.48 7.37 -0.72
N THR A 202 -22.88 8.48 -1.32
CA THR A 202 -24.04 9.26 -0.85
C THR A 202 -25.34 8.48 -1.02
N LYS A 203 -25.48 7.74 -2.12
CA LYS A 203 -26.61 6.83 -2.36
C LYS A 203 -26.66 5.74 -1.28
N THR A 204 -25.51 5.15 -0.98
CA THR A 204 -25.38 4.10 0.06
C THR A 204 -25.74 4.63 1.45
N ARG A 205 -25.29 5.84 1.83
CA ARG A 205 -25.64 6.47 3.11
C ARG A 205 -27.16 6.64 3.29
N LYS A 206 -27.86 7.09 2.24
CA LYS A 206 -29.32 7.23 2.28
C LYS A 206 -30.03 5.89 2.50
N LEU A 207 -29.55 4.81 1.92
CA LEU A 207 -30.11 3.46 2.13
C LEU A 207 -29.91 2.94 3.55
N LEU A 208 -28.85 3.38 4.24
CA LEU A 208 -28.50 2.92 5.59
C LEU A 208 -29.18 3.69 6.73
N ILE A 209 -29.71 4.90 6.48
CA ILE A 209 -30.29 5.75 7.53
C ILE A 209 -31.44 5.09 8.26
N ASN A 210 -32.21 4.20 7.61
CA ASN A 210 -33.44 3.59 8.16
C ASN A 210 -33.36 2.07 8.35
N SER A 211 -32.17 1.45 8.47
CA SER A 211 -32.13 -0.01 8.40
C SER A 211 -31.32 -0.68 9.51
N ASP A 212 -31.91 -1.71 10.10
CA ASP A 212 -31.24 -2.75 10.91
C ASP A 212 -30.16 -3.50 10.10
N LEU A 213 -30.06 -3.19 8.80
CA LEU A 213 -29.08 -3.74 7.87
C LEU A 213 -27.63 -3.34 8.22
N PHE A 214 -27.45 -2.18 8.89
CA PHE A 214 -26.10 -1.73 9.27
C PHE A 214 -25.37 -2.79 10.12
N ASP A 215 -26.01 -3.27 11.18
CA ASP A 215 -25.41 -4.23 12.10
C ASP A 215 -25.20 -5.60 11.41
N SER A 216 -26.06 -5.96 10.47
CA SER A 216 -25.92 -7.18 9.66
C SER A 216 -24.74 -7.08 8.69
N PHE A 217 -24.55 -5.93 8.05
CA PHE A 217 -23.38 -5.69 7.19
C PHE A 217 -22.09 -5.63 7.99
N ASP A 218 -22.06 -4.97 9.15
CA ASP A 218 -20.87 -4.93 10.01
C ASP A 218 -20.47 -6.34 10.46
N LYS A 219 -21.42 -7.19 10.88
CA LYS A 219 -21.17 -8.60 11.20
C LYS A 219 -20.61 -9.36 9.99
N SER A 220 -21.16 -9.13 8.80
CA SER A 220 -20.71 -9.76 7.56
C SER A 220 -19.27 -9.36 7.20
N ILE A 221 -18.94 -8.08 7.30
CA ILE A 221 -17.57 -7.56 7.08
C ILE A 221 -16.59 -8.23 8.03
N ASN A 222 -16.93 -8.32 9.32
CA ASN A 222 -16.10 -8.97 10.32
C ASN A 222 -15.89 -10.46 10.01
N LEU A 223 -16.93 -11.16 9.55
CA LEU A 223 -16.84 -12.55 9.12
C LEU A 223 -15.91 -12.72 7.91
N PHE A 224 -16.13 -11.93 6.85
CA PHE A 224 -15.27 -11.96 5.65
C PHE A 224 -13.82 -11.60 5.96
N SER A 225 -13.58 -10.65 6.87
CA SER A 225 -12.24 -10.28 7.30
C SER A 225 -11.54 -11.43 8.02
N LYS A 226 -12.21 -12.10 8.97
CA LYS A 226 -11.68 -13.29 9.66
C LYS A 226 -11.43 -14.44 8.68
N LEU A 227 -12.37 -14.71 7.78
CA LEU A 227 -12.25 -15.77 6.77
C LEU A 227 -11.05 -15.53 5.85
N LYS A 228 -10.88 -14.28 5.37
CA LYS A 228 -9.71 -13.89 4.57
C LYS A 228 -8.41 -14.17 5.31
N LEU A 229 -8.29 -13.75 6.56
CA LEU A 229 -7.08 -13.96 7.38
C LEU A 229 -6.80 -15.45 7.59
N SER A 230 -7.84 -16.27 7.82
CA SER A 230 -7.70 -17.71 7.97
C SER A 230 -7.20 -18.38 6.68
N ILE A 231 -7.78 -18.01 5.54
CA ILE A 231 -7.35 -18.52 4.23
C ILE A 231 -5.92 -18.10 3.93
N ASP A 232 -5.57 -16.83 4.16
CA ASP A 232 -4.20 -16.32 3.95
C ASP A 232 -3.19 -17.10 4.79
N ARG A 233 -3.54 -17.41 6.04
CA ARG A 233 -2.70 -18.23 6.96
C ARG A 233 -2.54 -19.65 6.47
N VAL A 234 -3.62 -20.30 6.03
CA VAL A 234 -3.56 -21.67 5.51
C VAL A 234 -2.69 -21.72 4.25
N ILE A 235 -2.88 -20.79 3.30
CA ILE A 235 -2.05 -20.74 2.09
C ILE A 235 -0.58 -20.56 2.48
N TYR A 236 -0.28 -19.62 3.36
CA TYR A 236 1.09 -19.36 3.79
C TYR A 236 1.75 -20.59 4.41
N ASN A 237 1.08 -21.24 5.35
CA ASN A 237 1.64 -22.39 6.06
C ASN A 237 1.93 -23.58 5.13
N ASN A 238 1.13 -23.75 4.09
CA ASN A 238 1.30 -24.87 3.15
C ASN A 238 2.36 -24.61 2.06
N ILE A 239 2.70 -23.34 1.78
CA ILE A 239 3.54 -23.04 0.61
C ILE A 239 4.77 -22.17 0.92
N LYS A 240 4.94 -21.69 2.17
CA LYS A 240 6.04 -20.80 2.55
C LYS A 240 7.43 -21.33 2.20
N ASP A 241 7.61 -22.64 2.32
CA ASP A 241 8.90 -23.31 2.07
C ASP A 241 9.08 -23.69 0.59
N SER A 242 7.98 -23.68 -0.16
CA SER A 242 7.91 -24.05 -1.58
C SER A 242 7.96 -22.83 -2.51
N ILE A 243 7.92 -21.60 -1.96
CA ILE A 243 8.07 -20.37 -2.73
C ILE A 243 9.44 -19.75 -2.43
N LYS A 244 10.22 -19.55 -3.49
CA LYS A 244 11.50 -18.86 -3.42
C LYS A 244 11.45 -17.57 -4.22
N PHE A 245 11.80 -16.46 -3.57
CA PHE A 245 12.03 -15.20 -4.24
C PHE A 245 13.51 -14.86 -4.19
N ASN A 246 14.06 -14.44 -5.30
CA ASN A 246 15.39 -13.85 -5.31
C ASN A 246 15.28 -12.31 -5.23
N GLU A 247 16.42 -11.66 -4.99
CA GLU A 247 16.49 -10.19 -4.85
C GLU A 247 16.12 -9.45 -6.14
N ALA A 248 16.25 -10.08 -7.31
CA ALA A 248 15.84 -9.51 -8.59
C ALA A 248 14.31 -9.58 -8.84
N GLY A 249 13.55 -10.09 -7.88
CA GLY A 249 12.08 -10.20 -7.97
C GLY A 249 11.59 -11.34 -8.84
N ILE A 250 12.39 -12.40 -8.94
CA ILE A 250 12.02 -13.64 -9.59
C ILE A 250 11.44 -14.58 -8.54
N CYS A 251 10.35 -15.24 -8.89
CA CYS A 251 9.66 -16.19 -8.03
C CYS A 251 9.73 -17.59 -8.64
N GLU A 252 10.06 -18.56 -7.81
CA GLU A 252 9.94 -19.99 -8.11
C GLU A 252 8.97 -20.63 -7.13
N VAL A 253 8.02 -21.42 -7.63
CA VAL A 253 7.02 -22.13 -6.83
C VAL A 253 7.08 -23.60 -7.17
N SER A 254 7.20 -24.49 -6.18
CA SER A 254 7.09 -25.94 -6.39
C SER A 254 5.75 -26.26 -7.06
N LEU A 255 5.78 -26.90 -8.22
CA LEU A 255 4.57 -27.26 -8.97
C LEU A 255 3.77 -28.33 -8.21
N GLU A 256 4.45 -29.28 -7.59
CA GLU A 256 3.83 -30.33 -6.78
C GLU A 256 3.06 -29.74 -5.61
N ASP A 257 3.70 -28.89 -4.79
CA ASP A 257 3.04 -28.28 -3.63
C ASP A 257 1.94 -27.30 -4.02
N PHE A 258 2.12 -26.58 -5.14
CA PHE A 258 1.07 -25.75 -5.70
C PHE A 258 -0.17 -26.60 -6.08
N LYS A 259 0.01 -27.77 -6.69
CA LYS A 259 -1.09 -28.67 -7.08
C LYS A 259 -1.80 -29.31 -5.89
N LYS A 260 -1.11 -29.52 -4.75
CA LYS A 260 -1.71 -30.02 -3.50
C LYS A 260 -2.70 -29.05 -2.88
N LEU A 261 -2.59 -27.75 -3.20
CA LEU A 261 -3.53 -26.75 -2.68
C LEU A 261 -4.94 -26.95 -3.30
N PRO A 262 -6.02 -26.75 -2.52
CA PRO A 262 -7.37 -26.61 -3.07
C PRO A 262 -7.44 -25.55 -4.18
N ASN A 263 -8.26 -25.75 -5.20
CA ASN A 263 -8.36 -24.88 -6.38
C ASN A 263 -8.56 -23.39 -6.03
N ILE A 264 -9.39 -23.10 -5.03
CA ILE A 264 -9.64 -21.74 -4.57
C ILE A 264 -8.37 -21.07 -3.99
N PHE A 265 -7.51 -21.85 -3.34
CA PHE A 265 -6.23 -21.36 -2.79
C PHE A 265 -5.18 -21.19 -3.88
N GLN A 266 -5.13 -22.10 -4.86
CA GLN A 266 -4.30 -21.97 -6.06
C GLN A 266 -4.62 -20.65 -6.78
N LYS A 267 -5.91 -20.37 -7.03
CA LYS A 267 -6.38 -19.13 -7.68
C LYS A 267 -5.95 -17.88 -6.90
N LYS A 268 -6.14 -17.89 -5.60
CA LYS A 268 -5.79 -16.75 -4.72
C LYS A 268 -4.28 -16.52 -4.69
N LEU A 269 -3.51 -17.58 -4.51
CA LEU A 269 -2.04 -17.52 -4.52
C LEU A 269 -1.52 -16.99 -5.85
N LEU A 270 -1.97 -17.61 -6.96
CA LEU A 270 -1.57 -17.23 -8.31
C LEU A 270 -1.89 -15.76 -8.61
N ASN A 271 -3.08 -15.29 -8.21
CA ASN A 271 -3.47 -13.89 -8.39
C ASN A 271 -2.57 -12.93 -7.61
N ASN A 272 -2.21 -13.27 -6.38
CA ASN A 272 -1.30 -12.49 -5.57
C ASN A 272 0.11 -12.45 -6.18
N LEU A 273 0.65 -13.59 -6.63
CA LEU A 273 1.97 -13.65 -7.26
C LEU A 273 1.99 -12.84 -8.57
N ILE A 274 0.99 -13.01 -9.44
CA ILE A 274 0.87 -12.23 -10.69
C ILE A 274 0.81 -10.72 -10.39
N ARG A 275 0.04 -10.32 -9.38
CA ARG A 275 -0.06 -8.91 -8.98
C ARG A 275 1.28 -8.33 -8.53
N ILE A 276 1.99 -9.06 -7.69
CA ILE A 276 3.27 -8.65 -7.12
C ILE A 276 4.35 -8.57 -8.21
N ILE A 277 4.56 -9.67 -8.91
CA ILE A 277 5.60 -9.79 -9.94
C ILE A 277 5.31 -8.86 -11.12
N GLY A 278 4.03 -8.75 -11.51
CA GLY A 278 3.60 -7.83 -12.56
C GLY A 278 3.56 -6.35 -12.17
N GLY A 279 3.94 -5.98 -10.93
CA GLY A 279 3.94 -4.59 -10.46
C GLY A 279 2.55 -3.94 -10.46
N LYS A 280 1.46 -4.70 -10.28
CA LYS A 280 0.09 -4.17 -10.40
C LYS A 280 -0.49 -3.78 -9.03
N LYS A 281 -1.29 -2.70 -9.02
CA LYS A 281 -1.96 -2.19 -7.82
C LYS A 281 -3.07 -3.13 -7.35
N TYR A 282 -3.83 -3.68 -8.28
CA TYR A 282 -5.02 -4.50 -8.02
C TYR A 282 -4.87 -5.92 -8.57
N PRO A 283 -5.52 -6.92 -7.94
CA PRO A 283 -5.59 -8.27 -8.46
C PRO A 283 -6.32 -8.32 -9.81
N ARG A 284 -6.14 -9.40 -10.54
CA ARG A 284 -6.80 -9.63 -11.83
C ARG A 284 -8.19 -10.21 -11.65
N LYS A 285 -9.04 -10.04 -12.66
CA LYS A 285 -10.37 -10.65 -12.71
C LYS A 285 -10.26 -12.18 -12.67
N SER A 286 -11.21 -12.84 -12.02
CA SER A 286 -11.23 -14.32 -11.84
C SER A 286 -11.15 -15.08 -13.16
N SER A 287 -11.78 -14.58 -14.23
CA SER A 287 -11.72 -15.23 -15.55
C SER A 287 -10.30 -15.29 -16.15
N ILE A 288 -9.46 -14.29 -15.86
CA ILE A 288 -8.06 -14.25 -16.30
C ILE A 288 -7.24 -15.28 -15.50
N ILE A 289 -7.48 -15.35 -14.19
CA ILE A 289 -6.79 -16.28 -13.29
C ILE A 289 -7.17 -17.73 -13.59
N ASN A 290 -8.45 -18.01 -13.89
CA ASN A 290 -8.89 -19.33 -14.29
C ASN A 290 -8.13 -19.83 -15.53
N ARG A 291 -8.04 -19.01 -16.58
CA ARG A 291 -7.25 -19.34 -17.79
C ARG A 291 -5.77 -19.54 -17.51
N ALA A 292 -5.20 -18.76 -16.56
CA ALA A 292 -3.82 -18.97 -16.14
C ALA A 292 -3.63 -20.31 -15.43
N LEU A 293 -4.56 -20.66 -14.55
CA LEU A 293 -4.52 -21.91 -13.80
C LEU A 293 -4.66 -23.11 -14.71
N GLU A 294 -5.59 -23.09 -15.67
CA GLU A 294 -5.76 -24.16 -16.70
C GLU A 294 -4.45 -24.42 -17.44
N LYS A 295 -3.75 -23.36 -17.88
CA LYS A 295 -2.44 -23.49 -18.54
C LYS A 295 -1.36 -24.09 -17.64
N ILE A 296 -1.38 -23.78 -16.34
CA ILE A 296 -0.41 -24.32 -15.37
C ILE A 296 -0.70 -25.80 -15.08
N THR A 297 -1.97 -26.20 -15.05
CA THR A 297 -2.37 -27.56 -14.70
C THR A 297 -2.33 -28.52 -15.89
N SER A 298 -2.48 -28.03 -17.14
CA SER A 298 -2.47 -28.84 -18.35
C SER A 298 -1.10 -29.43 -18.71
N LEU A 299 -0.04 -29.12 -17.94
CA LEU A 299 1.35 -29.59 -18.16
C LEU A 299 1.91 -29.30 -19.57
N GLU A 300 1.24 -28.51 -20.38
CA GLU A 300 1.81 -28.02 -21.60
C GLU A 300 2.97 -27.06 -21.24
N ASN A 301 4.20 -27.41 -21.62
CA ASN A 301 5.39 -26.57 -21.48
C ASN A 301 5.25 -25.27 -22.28
N LYS A 302 4.30 -24.42 -21.89
CA LYS A 302 4.02 -23.15 -22.59
C LYS A 302 4.34 -21.99 -21.66
N ASN A 303 5.10 -21.07 -22.20
CA ASN A 303 5.32 -19.76 -21.59
C ASN A 303 4.04 -18.93 -21.74
N THR A 304 3.66 -18.18 -20.74
CA THR A 304 2.51 -17.28 -20.80
C THR A 304 2.81 -15.96 -20.12
N THR A 305 2.18 -14.88 -20.59
CA THR A 305 2.26 -13.56 -19.95
C THR A 305 0.89 -13.14 -19.47
N ILE A 306 0.78 -12.85 -18.19
CA ILE A 306 -0.49 -12.46 -17.55
C ILE A 306 -0.21 -11.35 -16.55
N GLY A 307 -0.93 -10.23 -16.69
CA GLY A 307 -0.87 -9.14 -15.73
C GLY A 307 0.49 -8.48 -15.57
N GLY A 308 1.37 -8.60 -16.56
CA GLY A 308 2.74 -8.11 -16.51
C GLY A 308 3.72 -9.09 -15.88
N ALA A 309 3.28 -10.28 -15.50
CA ALA A 309 4.13 -11.39 -15.10
C ALA A 309 4.34 -12.35 -16.28
N TYR A 310 5.58 -12.70 -16.55
CA TYR A 310 5.99 -13.76 -17.47
C TYR A 310 6.14 -15.04 -16.68
N ILE A 311 5.42 -16.08 -17.08
CA ILE A 311 5.30 -17.37 -16.38
C ILE A 311 5.83 -18.46 -17.27
N ILE A 312 6.74 -19.27 -16.74
CA ILE A 312 7.27 -20.49 -17.39
C ILE A 312 6.93 -21.66 -16.50
N ILE A 313 6.35 -22.71 -17.09
CA ILE A 313 6.10 -23.95 -16.40
C ILE A 313 7.23 -24.91 -16.75
N LYS A 314 7.99 -25.31 -15.75
CA LYS A 314 9.03 -26.36 -15.84
C LYS A 314 8.50 -27.62 -15.15
N LYS A 315 9.18 -28.76 -15.35
CA LYS A 315 8.78 -30.06 -14.82
C LYS A 315 8.38 -30.00 -13.33
N ASP A 316 9.17 -29.30 -12.51
CA ASP A 316 9.04 -29.32 -11.05
C ASP A 316 8.67 -27.93 -10.48
N TYR A 317 8.71 -26.86 -11.30
CA TYR A 317 8.56 -25.50 -10.82
C TYR A 317 7.75 -24.63 -11.77
N ILE A 318 6.97 -23.71 -11.17
CA ILE A 318 6.41 -22.55 -11.83
C ILE A 318 7.41 -21.40 -11.62
N PHE A 319 8.02 -20.95 -12.70
CA PHE A 319 8.93 -19.82 -12.68
C PHE A 319 8.21 -18.56 -13.13
N MET A 320 8.32 -17.49 -12.37
CA MET A 320 7.64 -16.22 -12.64
C MET A 320 8.60 -15.04 -12.55
N SER A 321 8.55 -14.17 -13.55
CA SER A 321 9.32 -12.93 -13.58
C SER A 321 8.51 -11.77 -14.14
N ARG A 322 9.00 -10.54 -13.99
CA ARG A 322 8.38 -9.37 -14.62
C ARG A 322 8.54 -9.43 -16.13
N GLN A 323 7.47 -9.16 -16.86
CA GLN A 323 7.50 -8.94 -18.32
C GLN A 323 7.98 -7.52 -18.60
N LEU A 324 8.99 -7.36 -19.45
CA LEU A 324 9.38 -6.04 -19.97
C LEU A 324 8.27 -5.53 -20.88
N ASP A 325 7.67 -4.42 -20.54
CA ASP A 325 6.63 -3.75 -21.31
C ASP A 325 6.71 -2.22 -21.12
N ASN A 326 5.97 -1.46 -21.92
CA ASN A 326 5.96 0.01 -21.90
C ASN A 326 5.41 0.59 -20.58
N SER A 327 4.89 -0.22 -19.66
CA SER A 327 4.43 0.25 -18.34
C SER A 327 5.58 0.43 -17.34
N ILE A 328 6.74 -0.18 -17.59
CA ILE A 328 7.95 0.04 -16.79
C ILE A 328 8.62 1.32 -17.28
N LYS A 329 8.45 2.37 -16.50
CA LYS A 329 9.01 3.69 -16.82
C LYS A 329 10.32 3.91 -16.07
N GLU A 330 11.23 4.61 -16.72
CA GLU A 330 12.35 5.22 -16.01
C GLU A 330 11.84 6.27 -15.04
N LYS A 331 12.45 6.36 -13.87
CA LYS A 331 12.05 7.26 -12.80
C LYS A 331 13.25 7.98 -12.23
N LYS A 332 13.16 9.30 -12.09
CA LYS A 332 14.12 10.11 -11.37
C LYS A 332 14.06 9.78 -9.87
N LEU A 333 15.22 9.53 -9.26
CA LEU A 333 15.32 9.29 -7.84
C LEU A 333 15.48 10.60 -7.08
N ILE A 334 14.65 10.76 -6.05
CA ILE A 334 14.84 11.82 -5.06
C ILE A 334 15.74 11.32 -3.92
N ASN A 335 16.30 12.24 -3.15
CA ASN A 335 16.97 11.89 -1.90
C ASN A 335 15.99 11.14 -0.97
N ASN A 336 16.47 10.14 -0.24
CA ASN A 336 15.74 9.19 0.58
C ASN A 336 15.03 8.07 -0.20
N LYS A 337 13.85 7.65 0.30
CA LYS A 337 13.13 6.47 -0.21
C LYS A 337 12.32 6.79 -1.46
N ASN A 338 12.43 5.89 -2.41
CA ASN A 338 11.65 5.86 -3.65
C ASN A 338 11.05 4.48 -3.84
N SER A 339 9.95 4.36 -4.56
CA SER A 339 9.50 3.07 -5.10
C SER A 339 9.62 3.06 -6.62
N TRP A 340 9.99 1.91 -7.19
CA TRP A 340 10.08 1.74 -8.63
C TRP A 340 9.39 0.46 -9.09
N ASP A 341 8.66 0.57 -10.21
CA ASP A 341 7.85 -0.50 -10.84
C ASP A 341 6.94 -1.26 -9.84
N ARG A 342 6.63 -0.64 -8.70
CA ARG A 342 5.86 -1.24 -7.58
C ARG A 342 6.47 -2.56 -7.05
N ARG A 343 7.71 -2.86 -7.39
CA ARG A 343 8.45 -4.06 -6.99
C ARG A 343 9.63 -3.74 -6.08
N PHE A 344 10.23 -2.57 -6.22
CA PHE A 344 11.44 -2.22 -5.50
C PHE A 344 11.29 -0.94 -4.68
N ILE A 345 11.91 -0.93 -3.51
CA ILE A 345 12.20 0.28 -2.74
C ILE A 345 13.66 0.59 -2.95
N VAL A 346 13.93 1.84 -3.29
CA VAL A 346 15.28 2.35 -3.56
C VAL A 346 15.56 3.48 -2.60
N CYS A 347 16.61 3.35 -1.81
CA CYS A 347 17.12 4.41 -0.95
C CYS A 347 18.29 5.10 -1.67
N ASN A 348 18.15 6.40 -1.89
CA ASN A 348 19.19 7.26 -2.43
C ASN A 348 19.68 8.21 -1.34
N HIS A 349 20.90 8.00 -0.87
CA HIS A 349 21.50 8.81 0.20
C HIS A 349 22.38 9.94 -0.36
N THR A 350 22.34 10.17 -1.68
CA THR A 350 23.07 11.27 -2.31
C THR A 350 22.20 12.47 -2.57
N ASN A 351 22.81 13.65 -2.68
CA ASN A 351 22.13 14.88 -3.11
C ASN A 351 22.10 15.05 -4.64
N ASN A 352 22.55 14.07 -5.40
CA ASN A 352 22.56 14.14 -6.85
C ASN A 352 21.14 14.03 -7.42
N LYS A 353 20.70 15.07 -8.10
CA LYS A 353 19.34 15.18 -8.68
C LYS A 353 19.21 14.54 -10.07
N ASN A 354 20.29 14.06 -10.66
CA ASN A 354 20.31 13.50 -12.02
C ASN A 354 20.31 11.96 -12.04
N ILE A 355 20.12 11.33 -10.89
CA ILE A 355 20.04 9.87 -10.80
C ILE A 355 18.66 9.40 -11.25
N THR A 356 18.65 8.40 -12.12
CA THR A 356 17.44 7.71 -12.56
C THR A 356 17.51 6.22 -12.30
N ILE A 357 16.37 5.57 -12.18
CA ILE A 357 16.22 4.12 -12.15
C ILE A 357 15.31 3.67 -13.27
N GLY A 358 15.71 2.65 -13.99
CA GLY A 358 14.94 2.06 -15.07
C GLY A 358 15.23 0.56 -15.21
N PRO A 359 14.55 -0.14 -16.14
CA PRO A 359 14.90 -1.51 -16.46
C PRO A 359 16.27 -1.57 -17.17
N LEU A 360 16.99 -2.68 -17.00
CA LEU A 360 18.26 -2.87 -17.70
C LEU A 360 18.08 -2.84 -19.23
N GLY A 361 16.99 -3.50 -19.70
CA GLY A 361 16.76 -3.63 -21.14
C GLY A 361 17.71 -4.64 -21.81
N GLU A 362 17.43 -4.92 -23.07
CA GLU A 362 18.23 -5.87 -23.85
C GLU A 362 19.55 -5.26 -24.35
N LYS A 363 19.48 -4.04 -24.89
CA LYS A 363 20.65 -3.34 -25.45
C LYS A 363 21.74 -3.16 -24.41
N ASP A 364 21.39 -2.63 -23.25
CA ASP A 364 22.34 -2.36 -22.17
C ASP A 364 22.91 -3.67 -21.60
N TYR A 365 22.07 -4.71 -21.46
CA TYR A 365 22.55 -6.02 -21.03
C TYR A 365 23.62 -6.57 -21.97
N LEU A 366 23.37 -6.58 -23.29
CA LEU A 366 24.33 -7.08 -24.27
C LEU A 366 25.60 -6.24 -24.29
N LEU A 367 25.48 -4.91 -24.17
CA LEU A 367 26.62 -4.00 -24.08
C LEU A 367 27.50 -4.31 -22.85
N MET A 368 26.86 -4.48 -21.68
CA MET A 368 27.58 -4.75 -20.43
C MET A 368 28.33 -6.11 -20.45
N ILE A 369 27.73 -7.12 -21.08
CA ILE A 369 28.43 -8.42 -21.34
C ILE A 369 29.60 -8.21 -22.28
N LYS A 370 29.42 -7.53 -23.44
CA LYS A 370 30.47 -7.27 -24.43
C LYS A 370 31.64 -6.49 -23.81
N LEU A 371 31.38 -5.58 -22.91
CA LEU A 371 32.38 -4.80 -22.18
C LEU A 371 33.01 -5.56 -21.00
N ASN A 372 32.68 -6.82 -20.78
CA ASN A 372 33.08 -7.62 -19.61
C ASN A 372 32.82 -6.95 -18.25
N LYS A 373 31.78 -6.10 -18.17
CA LYS A 373 31.41 -5.41 -16.94
C LYS A 373 30.53 -6.27 -16.01
N ILE A 374 29.82 -7.24 -16.60
CA ILE A 374 29.01 -8.23 -15.87
C ILE A 374 29.27 -9.63 -16.46
N GLN A 375 29.18 -10.65 -15.62
CA GLN A 375 29.15 -12.04 -16.06
C GLN A 375 27.77 -12.45 -16.52
N LYS A 376 27.68 -13.42 -17.45
CA LYS A 376 26.39 -13.97 -17.88
C LYS A 376 25.74 -14.71 -16.71
N PRO A 377 24.63 -14.22 -16.17
CA PRO A 377 23.99 -14.85 -15.02
C PRO A 377 23.19 -16.09 -15.44
N SER A 378 22.97 -17.02 -14.51
CA SER A 378 22.13 -18.20 -14.70
C SER A 378 20.60 -17.87 -14.71
N ILE A 379 20.25 -16.60 -14.68
CA ILE A 379 18.88 -16.09 -14.64
C ILE A 379 18.27 -16.07 -16.04
N ASN A 380 16.96 -16.32 -16.15
CA ASN A 380 16.24 -16.25 -17.41
C ASN A 380 16.38 -14.86 -18.07
N PHE A 381 16.64 -14.82 -19.37
CA PHE A 381 16.88 -13.59 -20.13
C PHE A 381 15.72 -12.57 -20.03
N ASN A 382 14.47 -13.04 -20.06
CA ASN A 382 13.31 -12.14 -19.89
C ASN A 382 13.28 -11.47 -18.51
N ALA A 383 13.75 -12.16 -17.48
CA ALA A 383 13.87 -11.58 -16.14
C ALA A 383 15.02 -10.55 -16.07
N ILE A 384 16.15 -10.83 -16.69
CA ILE A 384 17.32 -9.93 -16.70
C ILE A 384 16.96 -8.57 -17.28
N LYS A 385 16.17 -8.53 -18.34
CA LYS A 385 15.77 -7.25 -18.98
C LYS A 385 15.00 -6.31 -18.07
N THR A 386 14.40 -6.81 -16.99
CA THR A 386 13.58 -6.04 -16.06
C THR A 386 14.25 -5.74 -14.72
N ILE A 387 15.53 -6.10 -14.58
CA ILE A 387 16.32 -5.80 -13.38
C ILE A 387 16.50 -4.29 -13.24
N PRO A 388 16.37 -3.75 -12.02
CA PRO A 388 16.60 -2.33 -11.76
C PRO A 388 18.05 -1.94 -12.06
N THR A 389 18.20 -0.89 -12.84
CA THR A 389 19.48 -0.32 -13.27
C THR A 389 19.49 1.17 -12.94
N ILE A 390 20.53 1.63 -12.30
CA ILE A 390 20.73 3.03 -11.91
C ILE A 390 21.60 3.73 -12.95
N ARG A 391 21.17 4.92 -13.39
CA ARG A 391 21.86 5.73 -14.39
C ARG A 391 22.04 7.18 -13.93
N ILE A 392 23.03 7.83 -14.51
CA ILE A 392 23.21 9.29 -14.49
C ILE A 392 23.44 9.71 -15.94
N LEU A 393 22.60 10.59 -16.47
CA LEU A 393 22.71 11.07 -17.85
C LEU A 393 22.90 9.91 -18.85
N GLU A 394 22.08 8.89 -18.74
CA GLU A 394 22.09 7.64 -19.54
C GLU A 394 23.24 6.68 -19.24
N GLU A 395 24.30 7.11 -18.54
CA GLU A 395 25.39 6.22 -18.16
C GLU A 395 25.00 5.29 -17.02
N ILE A 396 25.24 3.99 -17.18
CA ILE A 396 24.96 2.98 -16.15
C ILE A 396 26.02 3.10 -15.04
N ILE A 397 25.56 3.44 -13.83
CA ILE A 397 26.43 3.52 -12.64
C ILE A 397 26.30 2.29 -11.73
N SER A 398 25.18 1.56 -11.84
CA SER A 398 24.98 0.34 -11.06
C SER A 398 23.92 -0.58 -11.65
N ILE A 399 24.16 -1.89 -11.52
CA ILE A 399 23.21 -3.00 -11.69
C ILE A 399 23.37 -3.89 -10.45
N PRO A 400 22.76 -3.55 -9.32
CA PRO A 400 23.05 -4.20 -8.04
C PRO A 400 22.85 -5.72 -8.04
N HIS A 401 21.78 -6.21 -8.71
CA HIS A 401 21.45 -7.63 -8.79
C HIS A 401 22.39 -8.44 -9.71
N LEU A 402 23.26 -7.78 -10.45
CA LEU A 402 24.35 -8.37 -11.22
C LEU A 402 25.73 -7.99 -10.65
N LEU A 403 25.75 -7.51 -9.40
CA LEU A 403 26.93 -7.12 -8.65
C LEU A 403 27.81 -6.05 -9.35
N TYR A 404 27.24 -5.29 -10.27
CA TYR A 404 27.95 -4.22 -10.96
C TYR A 404 27.77 -2.87 -10.26
N TRP A 405 28.91 -2.23 -9.96
CA TRP A 405 29.00 -0.89 -9.38
C TRP A 405 30.17 -0.14 -10.02
N LYS A 406 29.91 1.04 -10.60
CA LYS A 406 30.95 1.87 -11.21
C LYS A 406 32.01 2.32 -10.19
N SER A 407 31.62 2.51 -8.92
CA SER A 407 32.52 2.82 -7.81
C SER A 407 31.93 2.41 -6.46
N ASN A 408 32.79 2.32 -5.44
CA ASN A 408 32.39 2.06 -4.05
C ASN A 408 31.51 3.17 -3.47
N PHE A 409 31.60 4.39 -3.97
CA PHE A 409 30.72 5.48 -3.58
C PHE A 409 29.26 5.11 -3.82
N TRP A 410 28.90 4.64 -5.03
CA TRP A 410 27.53 4.27 -5.37
C TRP A 410 27.04 3.06 -4.58
N LYS A 411 27.91 2.08 -4.34
CA LYS A 411 27.59 0.90 -3.53
C LYS A 411 27.19 1.26 -2.10
N LYS A 412 27.82 2.29 -1.51
CA LYS A 412 27.52 2.76 -0.14
C LYS A 412 26.29 3.67 -0.05
N ASN A 413 25.92 4.33 -1.15
CA ASN A 413 24.93 5.40 -1.13
C ASN A 413 23.60 5.05 -1.82
N ILE A 414 23.51 3.88 -2.46
CA ILE A 414 22.27 3.41 -3.09
C ILE A 414 21.97 1.99 -2.60
N GLU A 415 20.78 1.82 -2.03
CA GLU A 415 20.27 0.52 -1.61
C GLU A 415 19.00 0.18 -2.39
N ILE A 416 18.89 -1.05 -2.85
CA ILE A 416 17.69 -1.55 -3.54
C ILE A 416 17.20 -2.81 -2.85
N CYS A 417 15.93 -2.80 -2.44
CA CYS A 417 15.26 -3.93 -1.82
C CYS A 417 14.01 -4.30 -2.62
N HIS A 418 13.83 -5.58 -2.91
CA HIS A 418 12.57 -6.07 -3.47
C HIS A 418 11.47 -6.06 -2.40
N ILE A 419 10.28 -5.56 -2.77
CA ILE A 419 9.15 -5.36 -1.83
C ILE A 419 8.63 -6.68 -1.25
N GLU A 420 8.87 -7.77 -1.92
CA GLU A 420 8.41 -9.11 -1.53
C GLU A 420 9.00 -9.61 -0.21
N HIS A 421 10.26 -9.29 0.10
CA HIS A 421 10.78 -9.56 1.44
C HIS A 421 9.90 -8.93 2.54
N ILE A 422 9.18 -7.86 2.19
CA ILE A 422 8.26 -7.16 3.09
C ILE A 422 6.90 -7.90 3.15
N LEU A 423 6.43 -8.48 2.03
CA LEU A 423 5.13 -9.16 1.97
C LEU A 423 5.16 -10.55 2.60
N LEU A 424 6.21 -11.35 2.38
CA LEU A 424 6.40 -12.62 3.08
C LEU A 424 6.58 -12.41 4.59
N LYS A 425 7.24 -11.31 5.01
CA LYS A 425 7.25 -10.87 6.41
C LYS A 425 5.85 -10.48 6.91
N THR A 426 4.95 -10.02 6.04
CA THR A 426 3.57 -9.69 6.42
C THR A 426 2.76 -10.95 6.69
N TYR A 427 2.94 -12.01 5.90
CA TYR A 427 2.36 -13.32 6.21
C TYR A 427 2.95 -13.94 7.48
N LYS A 428 4.27 -13.78 7.73
CA LYS A 428 4.89 -14.17 9.01
C LYS A 428 4.30 -13.42 10.20
N ASN A 429 3.99 -12.14 10.07
CA ASN A 429 3.44 -11.31 11.15
C ASN A 429 1.94 -11.57 11.40
N ILE A 430 1.21 -12.23 10.49
CA ILE A 430 -0.16 -12.71 10.71
C ILE A 430 -0.16 -13.97 11.59
N SER A 431 0.95 -14.70 11.70
CA SER A 431 1.08 -15.92 12.50
C SER A 431 1.43 -15.68 13.99
N ILE A 432 1.55 -14.43 14.45
CA ILE A 432 2.00 -14.10 15.82
C ILE A 432 0.89 -13.41 16.66
N TYR A 433 -0.38 -13.38 16.18
CA TYR A 433 -1.49 -12.87 17.01
C TYR A 433 -2.68 -13.81 17.02
#